data_a1c178a97eca54cd86494f51e3ba6a71
#
_entry.id   a1c178a97eca54cd86494f51e3ba6a71
#
_cell.length_a   1.000
_cell.length_b   1.000
_cell.length_c   1.000
_cell.angle_alpha   90.00
_cell.angle_beta   90.00
_cell.angle_gamma   90.00
#
_symmetry.space_group_name_H-M   'P 1'
#
loop_
_entity.id
_entity.type
_entity.pdbx_description
1 polymer ?
#
loop_
_entity_poly.entity_id
_entity_poly.type
_entity_poly.pdbx_seq_one_letter_code
_entity_poly.pdbx_strand_id
1 'polypeptide(L)'
;MTEQALREEMVTLARSMFERGYATGGAGNLSLKLPDGNFLTTPTGSSFGRLVAERLSVVDIDGNHLSGDRPSKEIAFHLAIYRNSPDCNAIVHLHSTYLTALSCLEGLDPDNAIKPFTPYYVMRVGQLPVIPYLRPGDPQIATELANRAADYRAFLLANHGPVITGTDLRDAVDNAEELEETAKLALMLDGKAIRYLTEAEVSDLKGRGK
;
A
#
# COMPACT_ATOMS: atom_id res chain seq x y z
N MET A 1 14.43 13.87 8.85
CA MET A 1 14.87 12.77 9.77
C MET A 1 16.17 12.20 9.25
N THR A 2 17.02 11.62 10.12
CA THR A 2 18.22 10.86 9.70
C THR A 2 17.80 9.51 9.16
N GLU A 3 18.63 8.86 8.33
CA GLU A 3 18.36 7.50 7.84
C GLU A 3 18.14 6.52 9.01
N GLN A 4 18.95 6.60 10.08
CA GLN A 4 18.78 5.74 11.24
C GLN A 4 17.39 5.90 11.90
N ALA A 5 16.92 7.13 12.04
CA ALA A 5 15.57 7.38 12.58
C ALA A 5 14.45 6.80 11.68
N LEU A 6 14.62 6.85 10.36
CA LEU A 6 13.69 6.25 9.39
C LEU A 6 13.69 4.72 9.46
N ARG A 7 14.85 4.10 9.67
CA ARG A 7 14.98 2.66 9.88
C ARG A 7 14.23 2.20 11.15
N GLU A 8 14.42 2.90 12.25
CA GLU A 8 13.76 2.63 13.53
C GLU A 8 12.24 2.85 13.45
N GLU A 9 11.82 3.90 12.74
CA GLU A 9 10.40 4.17 12.48
C GLU A 9 9.76 3.04 11.67
N MET A 10 10.41 2.58 10.59
CA MET A 10 9.92 1.47 9.77
C MET A 10 9.75 0.20 10.60
N VAL A 11 10.71 -0.15 11.44
CA VAL A 11 10.64 -1.30 12.34
C VAL A 11 9.47 -1.17 13.32
N THR A 12 9.29 0.02 13.89
CA THR A 12 8.23 0.30 14.88
C THR A 12 6.84 0.17 14.24
N LEU A 13 6.63 0.80 13.09
CA LEU A 13 5.33 0.76 12.38
C LEU A 13 5.03 -0.63 11.83
N ALA A 14 6.01 -1.32 11.28
CA ALA A 14 5.86 -2.70 10.83
C ALA A 14 5.44 -3.64 11.97
N ARG A 15 6.11 -3.52 13.12
CA ARG A 15 5.76 -4.31 14.31
C ARG A 15 4.34 -4.02 14.78
N SER A 16 3.93 -2.74 14.83
CA SER A 16 2.57 -2.35 15.19
C SER A 16 1.53 -2.98 14.26
N MET A 17 1.76 -2.96 12.94
CA MET A 17 0.88 -3.63 11.98
C MET A 17 0.83 -5.15 12.19
N PHE A 18 1.97 -5.79 12.48
CA PHE A 18 2.02 -7.22 12.74
C PHE A 18 1.25 -7.61 14.01
N GLU A 19 1.46 -6.88 15.11
CA GLU A 19 0.80 -7.13 16.41
C GLU A 19 -0.70 -6.93 16.34
N ARG A 20 -1.18 -6.04 15.46
CA ARG A 20 -2.61 -5.78 15.24
C ARG A 20 -3.23 -6.64 14.13
N GLY A 21 -2.46 -7.54 13.52
CA GLY A 21 -2.95 -8.52 12.56
C GLY A 21 -3.12 -8.01 11.11
N TYR A 22 -2.56 -6.85 10.76
CA TYR A 22 -2.54 -6.36 9.37
C TYR A 22 -1.53 -7.12 8.49
N ALA A 23 -0.52 -7.74 9.11
CA ALA A 23 0.46 -8.58 8.43
C ALA A 23 0.67 -9.89 9.20
N THR A 24 0.91 -10.99 8.48
CA THR A 24 1.14 -12.31 9.06
C THR A 24 2.34 -12.98 8.41
N GLY A 25 3.07 -13.77 9.21
CA GLY A 25 4.23 -14.53 8.70
C GLY A 25 5.31 -13.63 8.11
N GLY A 26 5.65 -13.87 6.86
CA GLY A 26 6.61 -13.09 6.07
C GLY A 26 5.95 -12.43 4.85
N ALA A 27 4.64 -12.23 4.89
CA ALA A 27 3.88 -11.60 3.82
C ALA A 27 3.93 -10.07 3.92
N GLY A 28 3.90 -9.41 2.76
CA GLY A 28 3.95 -7.95 2.66
C GLY A 28 5.36 -7.38 2.70
N ASN A 29 5.48 -6.11 2.35
CA ASN A 29 6.72 -5.35 2.38
C ASN A 29 6.46 -3.85 2.43
N LEU A 30 7.44 -3.10 2.94
CA LEU A 30 7.42 -1.66 3.07
C LEU A 30 8.58 -1.07 2.30
N SER A 31 8.40 0.15 1.80
CA SER A 31 9.51 0.99 1.36
C SER A 31 9.26 2.46 1.66
N LEU A 32 10.32 3.24 1.75
CA LEU A 32 10.29 4.71 1.83
C LEU A 32 11.48 5.32 1.11
N LYS A 33 11.28 6.55 0.63
CA LYS A 33 12.34 7.34 0.00
C LYS A 33 13.22 7.99 1.06
N LEU A 34 14.55 7.81 0.93
CA LEU A 34 15.55 8.42 1.79
C LEU A 34 15.88 9.85 1.33
N PRO A 35 16.45 10.70 2.22
CA PRO A 35 16.83 12.06 1.87
C PRO A 35 17.89 12.18 0.76
N ASP A 36 18.69 11.15 0.55
CA ASP A 36 19.69 11.07 -0.51
C ASP A 36 19.14 10.64 -1.87
N GLY A 37 17.82 10.33 -1.94
CA GLY A 37 17.14 9.88 -3.14
C GLY A 37 17.12 8.36 -3.34
N ASN A 38 17.78 7.59 -2.48
CA ASN A 38 17.69 6.13 -2.44
C ASN A 38 16.41 5.67 -1.72
N PHE A 39 16.19 4.36 -1.66
CA PHE A 39 14.98 3.78 -1.06
C PHE A 39 15.33 2.74 -0.01
N LEU A 40 14.78 2.93 1.19
CA LEU A 40 14.81 1.94 2.25
C LEU A 40 13.65 0.96 2.05
N THR A 41 13.90 -0.35 2.18
CA THR A 41 12.88 -1.38 2.02
C THR A 41 13.10 -2.57 2.94
N THR A 42 12.03 -3.30 3.22
CA THR A 42 12.11 -4.54 3.99
C THR A 42 12.82 -5.64 3.20
N PRO A 43 13.66 -6.46 3.84
CA PRO A 43 14.33 -7.58 3.17
C PRO A 43 13.37 -8.69 2.74
N THR A 44 13.75 -9.42 1.69
CA THR A 44 12.97 -10.59 1.24
C THR A 44 12.87 -11.65 2.33
N GLY A 45 11.66 -12.23 2.50
CA GLY A 45 11.39 -13.28 3.49
C GLY A 45 11.44 -12.80 4.94
N SER A 46 11.50 -11.50 5.20
CA SER A 46 11.41 -10.95 6.55
C SER A 46 9.95 -10.88 7.02
N SER A 47 9.76 -10.89 8.34
CA SER A 47 8.46 -10.68 8.97
C SER A 47 8.40 -9.32 9.62
N PHE A 48 7.30 -8.61 9.47
CA PHE A 48 7.08 -7.30 10.08
C PHE A 48 7.27 -7.31 11.60
N GLY A 49 6.93 -8.42 12.26
CA GLY A 49 7.12 -8.58 13.70
C GLY A 49 8.58 -8.81 14.15
N ARG A 50 9.50 -9.03 13.21
CA ARG A 50 10.91 -9.40 13.50
C ARG A 50 11.92 -8.61 12.67
N LEU A 51 11.56 -7.43 12.17
CA LEU A 51 12.50 -6.56 11.46
C LEU A 51 13.59 -6.04 12.40
N VAL A 52 14.77 -5.87 11.83
CA VAL A 52 15.95 -5.31 12.52
C VAL A 52 16.44 -4.13 11.66
N ALA A 53 16.59 -2.96 12.27
CA ALA A 53 16.85 -1.71 11.58
C ALA A 53 18.10 -1.76 10.70
N GLU A 54 19.18 -2.36 11.21
CA GLU A 54 20.48 -2.48 10.53
C GLU A 54 20.42 -3.43 9.32
N ARG A 55 19.44 -4.32 9.30
CA ARG A 55 19.25 -5.34 8.24
C ARG A 55 18.33 -4.86 7.13
N LEU A 56 17.62 -3.74 7.30
CA LEU A 56 16.78 -3.18 6.24
C LEU A 56 17.61 -2.87 5.00
N SER A 57 17.08 -3.16 3.84
CA SER A 57 17.76 -3.04 2.56
C SER A 57 17.71 -1.60 2.04
N VAL A 58 18.79 -1.14 1.42
CA VAL A 58 18.79 0.10 0.64
C VAL A 58 19.01 -0.24 -0.82
N VAL A 59 18.20 0.37 -1.68
CA VAL A 59 18.33 0.25 -3.14
C VAL A 59 18.31 1.64 -3.78
N ASP A 60 18.91 1.77 -4.96
CA ASP A 60 18.74 2.97 -5.78
C ASP A 60 17.44 2.91 -6.61
N ILE A 61 17.16 3.97 -7.38
CA ILE A 61 15.97 4.05 -8.23
C ILE A 61 15.95 2.96 -9.33
N ASP A 62 17.09 2.42 -9.71
CA ASP A 62 17.20 1.37 -10.73
C ASP A 62 17.09 -0.04 -10.14
N GLY A 63 16.97 -0.12 -8.81
CA GLY A 63 16.81 -1.37 -8.09
C GLY A 63 18.13 -2.06 -7.73
N ASN A 64 19.27 -1.38 -7.92
CA ASN A 64 20.55 -1.90 -7.49
C ASN A 64 20.63 -1.94 -5.96
N HIS A 65 21.01 -3.08 -5.41
CA HIS A 65 21.15 -3.27 -3.97
C HIS A 65 22.44 -2.59 -3.47
N LEU A 66 22.28 -1.61 -2.58
CA LEU A 66 23.39 -0.80 -2.07
C LEU A 66 23.87 -1.27 -0.70
N SER A 67 22.96 -1.63 0.21
CA SER A 67 23.32 -2.08 1.57
C SER A 67 22.19 -2.84 2.26
N GLY A 68 22.49 -3.44 3.41
CA GLY A 68 21.56 -4.26 4.19
C GLY A 68 21.41 -5.67 3.64
N ASP A 69 20.36 -6.39 4.06
CA ASP A 69 20.05 -7.71 3.55
C ASP A 69 19.42 -7.59 2.14
N ARG A 70 19.28 -8.73 1.43
CA ARG A 70 18.70 -8.76 0.09
C ARG A 70 17.27 -8.17 0.09
N PRO A 71 16.96 -7.19 -0.78
CA PRO A 71 15.66 -6.53 -0.80
C PRO A 71 14.53 -7.47 -1.22
N SER A 72 13.29 -7.08 -0.90
CA SER A 72 12.08 -7.76 -1.39
C SER A 72 12.13 -7.91 -2.92
N LYS A 73 11.64 -9.05 -3.41
CA LYS A 73 11.49 -9.29 -4.86
C LYS A 73 10.48 -8.33 -5.52
N GLU A 74 9.62 -7.73 -4.70
CA GLU A 74 8.55 -6.83 -5.13
C GLU A 74 8.98 -5.37 -5.18
N ILE A 75 10.24 -5.06 -4.84
CA ILE A 75 10.76 -3.69 -4.90
C ILE A 75 10.61 -3.06 -6.29
N ALA A 76 10.61 -3.86 -7.35
CA ALA A 76 10.49 -3.37 -8.72
C ALA A 76 9.18 -2.57 -8.94
N PHE A 77 8.05 -3.04 -8.41
CA PHE A 77 6.79 -2.30 -8.56
C PHE A 77 6.71 -1.09 -7.61
N HIS A 78 7.36 -1.10 -6.44
CA HIS A 78 7.49 0.10 -5.61
C HIS A 78 8.25 1.19 -6.37
N LEU A 79 9.39 0.86 -6.97
CA LEU A 79 10.19 1.81 -7.73
C LEU A 79 9.43 2.35 -8.96
N ALA A 80 8.59 1.51 -9.59
CA ALA A 80 7.73 1.94 -10.68
C ALA A 80 6.71 2.99 -10.23
N ILE A 81 6.11 2.84 -9.03
CA ILE A 81 5.22 3.84 -8.45
C ILE A 81 5.99 5.12 -8.14
N TYR A 82 7.15 5.06 -7.44
CA TYR A 82 7.95 6.24 -7.11
C TYR A 82 8.36 7.06 -8.34
N ARG A 83 8.66 6.43 -9.47
CA ARG A 83 8.99 7.12 -10.72
C ARG A 83 7.81 7.88 -11.32
N ASN A 84 6.57 7.46 -11.06
CA ASN A 84 5.36 7.95 -11.71
C ASN A 84 4.42 8.69 -10.75
N SER A 85 4.74 8.78 -9.45
CA SER A 85 3.96 9.51 -8.43
C SER A 85 4.89 10.41 -7.62
N PRO A 86 4.99 11.71 -7.98
CA PRO A 86 5.93 12.64 -7.33
C PRO A 86 5.68 12.82 -5.82
N ASP A 87 4.43 12.74 -5.41
CA ASP A 87 4.01 12.92 -4.01
C ASP A 87 4.17 11.64 -3.17
N CYS A 88 4.47 10.51 -3.79
CA CYS A 88 4.69 9.24 -3.11
C CYS A 88 6.10 9.19 -2.51
N ASN A 89 6.19 9.14 -1.17
CA ASN A 89 7.46 8.97 -0.46
C ASN A 89 7.51 7.69 0.38
N ALA A 90 6.39 6.96 0.50
CA ALA A 90 6.38 5.65 1.16
C ALA A 90 5.31 4.74 0.54
N ILE A 91 5.54 3.43 0.61
CA ILE A 91 4.64 2.40 0.11
C ILE A 91 4.50 1.29 1.13
N VAL A 92 3.26 0.87 1.36
CA VAL A 92 2.86 -0.28 2.15
C VAL A 92 2.20 -1.29 1.24
N HIS A 93 2.77 -2.48 1.14
CA HIS A 93 2.13 -3.63 0.50
C HIS A 93 1.83 -4.69 1.55
N LEU A 94 0.58 -5.13 1.61
CA LEU A 94 0.09 -6.10 2.59
C LEU A 94 -0.62 -7.28 1.91
N HIS A 95 -0.71 -8.39 2.68
CA HIS A 95 -1.68 -9.45 2.43
C HIS A 95 -2.68 -9.49 3.61
N SER A 96 -3.24 -8.32 3.92
CA SER A 96 -4.19 -8.17 5.01
C SER A 96 -5.51 -8.87 4.70
N THR A 97 -6.19 -9.32 5.73
CA THR A 97 -7.28 -10.32 5.61
C THR A 97 -8.42 -9.84 4.73
N TYR A 98 -8.93 -8.64 4.96
CA TYR A 98 -10.14 -8.18 4.29
C TYR A 98 -9.87 -7.66 2.89
N LEU A 99 -8.77 -6.95 2.67
CA LEU A 99 -8.37 -6.52 1.33
C LEU A 99 -7.97 -7.71 0.44
N THR A 100 -7.30 -8.72 1.00
CA THR A 100 -7.02 -9.95 0.25
C THR A 100 -8.32 -10.68 -0.07
N ALA A 101 -9.26 -10.81 0.89
CA ALA A 101 -10.58 -11.41 0.61
C ALA A 101 -11.33 -10.63 -0.47
N LEU A 102 -11.35 -9.30 -0.39
CA LEU A 102 -11.96 -8.44 -1.41
C LEU A 102 -11.31 -8.67 -2.78
N SER A 103 -9.98 -8.79 -2.85
CA SER A 103 -9.24 -9.00 -4.11
C SER A 103 -9.56 -10.31 -4.81
N CYS A 104 -10.18 -11.27 -4.09
CA CYS A 104 -10.60 -12.57 -4.62
C CYS A 104 -12.05 -12.59 -5.12
N LEU A 105 -12.80 -11.50 -4.97
CA LEU A 105 -14.18 -11.45 -5.45
C LEU A 105 -14.24 -11.22 -6.96
N GLU A 106 -15.21 -11.87 -7.60
CA GLU A 106 -15.57 -11.62 -9.00
C GLU A 106 -16.47 -10.38 -9.12
N GLY A 107 -16.44 -9.73 -10.28
CA GLY A 107 -17.37 -8.64 -10.60
C GLY A 107 -17.05 -7.31 -9.90
N LEU A 108 -15.85 -7.13 -9.34
CA LEU A 108 -15.41 -5.83 -8.86
C LEU A 108 -15.32 -4.83 -10.02
N ASP A 109 -15.69 -3.57 -9.73
CA ASP A 109 -15.44 -2.47 -10.65
C ASP A 109 -13.92 -2.29 -10.81
N PRO A 110 -13.37 -2.40 -12.06
CA PRO A 110 -11.94 -2.31 -12.28
C PRO A 110 -11.35 -0.93 -11.91
N ASP A 111 -12.15 0.12 -11.92
CA ASP A 111 -11.72 1.47 -11.61
C ASP A 111 -11.88 1.82 -10.13
N ASN A 112 -12.77 1.11 -9.41
CA ASN A 112 -12.97 1.33 -7.98
C ASN A 112 -13.65 0.14 -7.29
N ALA A 113 -12.87 -0.75 -6.70
CA ALA A 113 -13.35 -1.96 -6.02
C ALA A 113 -14.34 -1.70 -4.87
N ILE A 114 -14.32 -0.52 -4.26
CA ILE A 114 -15.18 -0.15 -3.14
C ILE A 114 -15.95 1.12 -3.48
N LYS A 115 -17.28 1.02 -3.58
CA LYS A 115 -18.15 2.20 -3.65
C LYS A 115 -18.05 3.02 -2.36
N PRO A 116 -17.91 4.36 -2.43
CA PRO A 116 -17.74 5.19 -1.24
C PRO A 116 -18.99 5.17 -0.34
N PHE A 117 -18.80 4.76 0.92
CA PHE A 117 -19.84 4.78 1.96
C PHE A 117 -19.35 5.36 3.29
N THR A 118 -18.04 5.61 3.44
CA THR A 118 -17.46 6.33 4.57
C THR A 118 -16.69 7.57 4.10
N PRO A 119 -16.70 8.68 4.87
CA PRO A 119 -15.98 9.88 4.49
C PRO A 119 -14.46 9.68 4.51
N TYR A 120 -13.92 8.92 5.46
CA TYR A 120 -12.48 8.73 5.59
C TYR A 120 -11.88 7.93 4.44
N TYR A 121 -12.59 6.92 3.90
CA TYR A 121 -12.18 6.26 2.65
C TYR A 121 -11.98 7.26 1.50
N VAL A 122 -12.95 8.17 1.33
CA VAL A 122 -12.88 9.21 0.28
C VAL A 122 -11.70 10.15 0.49
N MET A 123 -11.47 10.58 1.74
CA MET A 123 -10.45 11.60 2.05
C MET A 123 -9.03 11.03 2.00
N ARG A 124 -8.83 9.79 2.47
CA ARG A 124 -7.49 9.17 2.55
C ARG A 124 -7.11 8.43 1.29
N VAL A 125 -8.02 7.64 0.73
CA VAL A 125 -7.75 6.75 -0.41
C VAL A 125 -8.38 7.29 -1.71
N GLY A 126 -9.66 7.59 -1.66
CA GLY A 126 -10.44 8.15 -2.77
C GLY A 126 -10.99 7.09 -3.71
N GLN A 127 -10.16 6.32 -4.37
CA GLN A 127 -10.53 5.24 -5.28
C GLN A 127 -9.53 4.07 -5.15
N LEU A 128 -10.01 2.86 -5.40
CA LEU A 128 -9.23 1.62 -5.32
C LEU A 128 -9.32 0.84 -6.63
N PRO A 129 -8.52 1.17 -7.67
CA PRO A 129 -8.50 0.42 -8.91
C PRO A 129 -7.99 -1.01 -8.69
N VAL A 130 -8.57 -1.95 -9.46
CA VAL A 130 -8.17 -3.36 -9.46
C VAL A 130 -7.15 -3.60 -10.57
N ILE A 131 -5.99 -4.12 -10.20
CA ILE A 131 -4.99 -4.60 -11.15
C ILE A 131 -5.31 -6.05 -11.48
N PRO A 132 -5.42 -6.43 -12.76
CA PRO A 132 -5.70 -7.81 -13.15
C PRO A 132 -4.72 -8.81 -12.52
N TYR A 133 -5.17 -10.05 -12.36
CA TYR A 133 -4.29 -11.08 -11.80
C TYR A 133 -3.03 -11.28 -12.65
N LEU A 134 -1.92 -11.15 -12.00
CA LEU A 134 -0.59 -11.46 -12.51
C LEU A 134 0.14 -12.27 -11.43
N ARG A 135 0.93 -13.25 -11.84
CA ARG A 135 1.67 -14.06 -10.86
C ARG A 135 2.63 -13.17 -10.04
N PRO A 136 2.85 -13.46 -8.74
CA PRO A 136 3.82 -12.72 -7.94
C PRO A 136 5.22 -12.69 -8.60
N GLY A 137 5.80 -11.50 -8.71
CA GLY A 137 7.08 -11.27 -9.38
C GLY A 137 7.00 -11.10 -10.90
N ASP A 138 5.80 -11.03 -11.49
CA ASP A 138 5.64 -10.69 -12.91
C ASP A 138 5.99 -9.21 -13.13
N PRO A 139 6.92 -8.88 -14.05
CA PRO A 139 7.28 -7.50 -14.35
C PRO A 139 6.10 -6.63 -14.82
N GLN A 140 5.05 -7.24 -15.36
CA GLN A 140 3.87 -6.53 -15.82
C GLN A 140 3.13 -5.85 -14.65
N ILE A 141 3.24 -6.36 -13.41
CA ILE A 141 2.68 -5.67 -12.22
C ILE A 141 3.24 -4.25 -12.12
N ALA A 142 4.55 -4.10 -12.28
CA ALA A 142 5.19 -2.79 -12.24
C ALA A 142 4.68 -1.84 -13.34
N THR A 143 4.44 -2.36 -14.54
CA THR A 143 3.88 -1.59 -15.66
C THR A 143 2.45 -1.13 -15.39
N GLU A 144 1.59 -2.04 -14.90
CA GLU A 144 0.20 -1.73 -14.57
C GLU A 144 0.09 -0.68 -13.47
N LEU A 145 0.92 -0.77 -12.44
CA LEU A 145 0.97 0.19 -11.35
C LEU A 145 1.54 1.54 -11.81
N ALA A 146 2.62 1.54 -12.60
CA ALA A 146 3.20 2.76 -13.16
C ALA A 146 2.20 3.60 -13.96
N ASN A 147 1.38 2.94 -14.79
CA ASN A 147 0.37 3.59 -15.63
C ASN A 147 -0.73 4.31 -14.84
N ARG A 148 -0.91 3.97 -13.57
CA ARG A 148 -1.97 4.50 -12.70
C ARG A 148 -1.44 5.30 -11.50
N ALA A 149 -0.14 5.28 -11.26
CA ALA A 149 0.47 5.83 -10.04
C ALA A 149 0.30 7.35 -9.89
N ALA A 150 0.11 8.09 -10.99
CA ALA A 150 -0.13 9.52 -10.94
C ALA A 150 -1.52 9.89 -10.40
N ASP A 151 -2.52 9.00 -10.59
CA ASP A 151 -3.93 9.30 -10.35
C ASP A 151 -4.46 8.65 -9.07
N TYR A 152 -3.81 7.59 -8.57
CA TYR A 152 -4.32 6.78 -7.48
C TYR A 152 -3.30 6.64 -6.34
N ARG A 153 -3.82 6.62 -5.10
CA ARG A 153 -3.02 6.41 -3.87
C ARG A 153 -2.98 4.98 -3.38
N ALA A 154 -3.87 4.13 -3.88
CA ALA A 154 -3.93 2.72 -3.53
C ALA A 154 -4.36 1.89 -4.73
N PHE A 155 -3.97 0.62 -4.74
CA PHE A 155 -4.26 -0.35 -5.78
C PHE A 155 -4.60 -1.68 -5.14
N LEU A 156 -5.54 -2.44 -5.72
CA LEU A 156 -5.87 -3.78 -5.31
C LEU A 156 -5.37 -4.77 -6.36
N LEU A 157 -4.36 -5.55 -6.02
CA LEU A 157 -3.87 -6.62 -6.90
C LEU A 157 -4.83 -7.81 -6.80
N ALA A 158 -5.47 -8.22 -7.90
CA ALA A 158 -6.41 -9.34 -7.91
C ALA A 158 -5.77 -10.62 -7.35
N ASN A 159 -6.49 -11.33 -6.46
CA ASN A 159 -6.07 -12.54 -5.75
C ASN A 159 -4.74 -12.39 -4.97
N HIS A 160 -4.39 -11.18 -4.54
CA HIS A 160 -3.09 -10.94 -3.91
C HIS A 160 -3.22 -10.03 -2.67
N GLY A 161 -3.57 -8.76 -2.86
CA GLY A 161 -3.67 -7.80 -1.77
C GLY A 161 -3.44 -6.36 -2.22
N PRO A 162 -3.42 -5.41 -1.28
CA PRO A 162 -3.32 -3.99 -1.59
C PRO A 162 -1.87 -3.51 -1.72
N VAL A 163 -1.68 -2.45 -2.52
CA VAL A 163 -0.50 -1.59 -2.55
C VAL A 163 -0.95 -0.17 -2.24
N ILE A 164 -0.43 0.45 -1.20
CA ILE A 164 -0.88 1.75 -0.70
C ILE A 164 0.30 2.71 -0.63
N THR A 165 0.08 3.95 -1.07
CA THR A 165 1.09 5.01 -1.05
C THR A 165 0.81 6.04 0.05
N GLY A 166 1.84 6.78 0.43
CA GLY A 166 1.74 7.90 1.36
C GLY A 166 2.84 8.94 1.11
N THR A 167 2.62 10.14 1.65
CA THR A 167 3.59 11.24 1.64
C THR A 167 4.75 11.01 2.57
N ASP A 168 4.59 10.11 3.53
CA ASP A 168 5.61 9.52 4.39
C ASP A 168 5.13 8.13 4.86
N LEU A 169 5.94 7.44 5.67
CA LEU A 169 5.62 6.08 6.09
C LEU A 169 4.41 6.02 7.03
N ARG A 170 4.20 7.03 7.88
CA ARG A 170 3.02 7.09 8.78
C ARG A 170 1.76 7.26 7.97
N ASP A 171 1.77 8.19 7.02
CA ASP A 171 0.62 8.42 6.14
C ASP A 171 0.28 7.16 5.33
N ALA A 172 1.29 6.45 4.79
CA ALA A 172 1.06 5.19 4.07
C ALA A 172 0.47 4.09 4.98
N VAL A 173 0.93 3.98 6.23
CA VAL A 173 0.40 3.03 7.22
C VAL A 173 -1.02 3.41 7.61
N ASP A 174 -1.29 4.68 7.93
CA ASP A 174 -2.63 5.15 8.27
C ASP A 174 -3.63 4.92 7.12
N ASN A 175 -3.19 5.14 5.86
CA ASN A 175 -4.00 4.87 4.68
C ASN A 175 -4.28 3.37 4.51
N ALA A 176 -3.28 2.52 4.82
CA ALA A 176 -3.44 1.06 4.76
C ALA A 176 -4.42 0.55 5.83
N GLU A 177 -4.37 1.11 7.04
CA GLU A 177 -5.29 0.77 8.13
C GLU A 177 -6.72 1.18 7.80
N GLU A 178 -6.93 2.42 7.33
CA GLU A 178 -8.25 2.90 6.91
C GLU A 178 -8.82 2.03 5.78
N LEU A 179 -7.98 1.66 4.80
CA LEU A 179 -8.43 0.86 3.67
C LEU A 179 -8.82 -0.57 4.08
N GLU A 180 -8.06 -1.20 4.98
CA GLU A 180 -8.38 -2.52 5.51
C GLU A 180 -9.68 -2.51 6.31
N GLU A 181 -9.90 -1.51 7.19
CA GLU A 181 -11.16 -1.37 7.92
C GLU A 181 -12.33 -1.05 6.99
N THR A 182 -12.12 -0.27 5.93
CA THR A 182 -13.13 -0.02 4.89
C THR A 182 -13.49 -1.31 4.15
N ALA A 183 -12.51 -2.13 3.77
CA ALA A 183 -12.76 -3.43 3.13
C ALA A 183 -13.51 -4.40 4.06
N LYS A 184 -13.16 -4.43 5.34
CA LYS A 184 -13.88 -5.20 6.37
C LYS A 184 -15.36 -4.80 6.44
N LEU A 185 -15.63 -3.50 6.52
CA LEU A 185 -17.00 -2.99 6.53
C LEU A 185 -17.74 -3.34 5.23
N ALA A 186 -17.09 -3.20 4.06
CA ALA A 186 -17.70 -3.54 2.77
C ALA A 186 -18.12 -5.02 2.73
N LEU A 187 -17.25 -5.94 3.17
CA LEU A 187 -17.55 -7.37 3.23
C LEU A 187 -18.64 -7.72 4.28
N MET A 188 -18.65 -7.03 5.41
CA MET A 188 -19.70 -7.21 6.45
C MET A 188 -21.07 -6.70 6.02
N LEU A 189 -21.11 -5.72 5.12
CA LEU A 189 -22.33 -5.10 4.61
C LEU A 189 -22.80 -5.74 3.30
N ASP A 190 -22.06 -6.71 2.76
CA ASP A 190 -22.45 -7.39 1.53
C ASP A 190 -23.86 -8.00 1.63
N GLY A 191 -24.65 -7.86 0.57
CA GLY A 191 -26.05 -8.28 0.53
C GLY A 191 -27.02 -7.42 1.37
N LYS A 192 -26.57 -6.33 2.00
CA LYS A 192 -27.41 -5.41 2.78
C LYS A 192 -27.72 -4.13 2.00
N ALA A 193 -28.79 -3.44 2.41
CA ALA A 193 -29.09 -2.10 1.89
C ALA A 193 -28.07 -1.09 2.48
N ILE A 194 -27.17 -0.57 1.64
CA ILE A 194 -26.13 0.37 2.03
C ILE A 194 -26.52 1.77 1.55
N ARG A 195 -26.39 2.78 2.45
CA ARG A 195 -26.42 4.17 2.07
C ARG A 195 -25.01 4.58 1.60
N TYR A 196 -24.83 4.63 0.30
CA TYR A 196 -23.61 5.17 -0.30
C TYR A 196 -23.59 6.70 -0.25
N LEU A 197 -22.40 7.28 -0.26
CA LEU A 197 -22.23 8.73 -0.43
C LEU A 197 -22.61 9.11 -1.86
N THR A 198 -23.32 10.24 -1.98
CA THR A 198 -23.66 10.82 -3.29
C THR A 198 -22.41 11.48 -3.91
N GLU A 199 -22.43 11.71 -5.22
CA GLU A 199 -21.35 12.41 -5.92
C GLU A 199 -21.08 13.80 -5.33
N ALA A 200 -22.11 14.51 -4.89
CA ALA A 200 -21.98 15.81 -4.25
C ALA A 200 -21.25 15.71 -2.89
N GLU A 201 -21.59 14.69 -2.06
CA GLU A 201 -20.93 14.44 -0.78
C GLU A 201 -19.46 14.03 -1.00
N VAL A 202 -19.17 13.21 -1.99
CA VAL A 202 -17.79 12.81 -2.37
C VAL A 202 -16.99 14.03 -2.85
N SER A 203 -17.59 14.91 -3.67
CA SER A 203 -16.95 16.12 -4.17
C SER A 203 -16.60 17.11 -3.04
N ASP A 204 -17.54 17.31 -2.08
CA ASP A 204 -17.28 18.18 -0.90
C ASP A 204 -16.11 17.67 -0.06
N LEU A 205 -16.01 16.34 0.15
CA LEU A 205 -14.92 15.72 0.90
C LEU A 205 -13.55 15.88 0.22
N LYS A 206 -13.48 15.73 -1.11
CA LYS A 206 -12.25 15.94 -1.89
C LYS A 206 -11.76 17.38 -1.84
N GLY A 207 -12.67 18.36 -1.72
CA GLY A 207 -12.33 19.78 -1.61
C GLY A 207 -11.75 20.19 -0.25
N ARG A 208 -11.94 19.40 0.80
CA ARG A 208 -11.48 19.67 2.17
C ARG A 208 -10.14 19.02 2.52
N GLY A 209 -9.62 18.16 1.69
CA GLY A 209 -8.38 17.40 1.90
C GLY A 209 -7.11 18.06 1.34
N LYS A 210 -7.13 19.42 1.22
CA LYS A 210 -5.95 20.20 0.81
C LYS A 210 -5.49 21.09 1.94
#